data_3df665d73f6ebe48d0755e14cab7c0a9
#
_entry.id   3df665d73f6ebe48d0755e14cab7c0a9
#
_cell.length_a   1.000
_cell.length_b   1.000
_cell.length_c   1.000
_cell.angle_alpha   90.00
_cell.angle_beta   90.00
_cell.angle_gamma   90.00
#
_symmetry.space_group_name_H-M   'P 1'
#
loop_
_entity.id
_entity.type
_entity.pdbx_description
1 polymer ?
#
loop_
_entity_poly.entity_id
_entity_poly.type
_entity_poly.pdbx_seq_one_letter_code
_entity_poly.pdbx_strand_id
1 'polypeptide(L)'
;MAELAKGVYPRELSQDPFELFASPRPPLVFGGAPIGGLYEPVSDADAAATLAAAWDAGIRAFDTAPHYGVGLSEQRLGDFLAGRPRSEFAVCTKVGRRLVPASGPVEGVDEFYGTPALSRVRDYSADGVRRSLEDSLRRLRLDRVDIALIHDPDDFMTQALDSAYPALAGLRDAGVVGAIGVGMNAAAPLAWFVSRADLDCVLVAGRYSLLDTSAAAQLLPLCADRGVKVLAGGVFNSGILADPRDGAPYDYAPAPAEVLGRARRIRDTCAAYGVPVGAAALRFTLRHPAVTAAVVGARSAAEITTDASYLTLDIPDDLFAALATALRRAGMGALPHGSR
;
A
#
# COMPACT_ATOMS: atom_id res chain seq x y z
N MET A 1 2.73 5.57 29.75
CA MET A 1 2.64 4.13 30.16
C MET A 1 1.31 3.77 30.83
N ALA A 2 0.50 4.71 31.32
CA ALA A 2 -0.72 4.39 32.07
C ALA A 2 -2.03 4.71 31.34
N GLU A 3 -2.02 5.34 30.17
CA GLU A 3 -3.25 5.77 29.50
C GLU A 3 -3.83 4.75 28.52
N LEU A 4 -3.02 3.96 27.81
CA LEU A 4 -3.53 2.85 27.00
C LEU A 4 -4.10 1.68 27.83
N ALA A 5 -3.73 1.60 29.11
CA ALA A 5 -4.22 0.54 30.02
C ALA A 5 -5.54 0.88 30.75
N LYS A 6 -6.07 2.11 30.61
CA LYS A 6 -7.27 2.59 31.32
C LYS A 6 -8.39 3.15 30.44
N GLY A 7 -8.23 3.13 29.11
CA GLY A 7 -9.26 3.61 28.18
C GLY A 7 -10.34 2.54 28.02
N VAL A 8 -11.52 2.80 28.56
CA VAL A 8 -12.77 2.22 28.06
C VAL A 8 -12.99 2.86 26.70
N TYR A 9 -12.43 2.27 25.65
CA TYR A 9 -12.71 2.65 24.27
C TYR A 9 -14.16 2.24 23.97
N PRO A 10 -15.00 3.16 23.44
CA PRO A 10 -16.35 2.80 23.06
C PRO A 10 -16.28 1.65 22.04
N ARG A 11 -16.89 0.53 22.38
CA ARG A 11 -17.08 -0.65 21.52
C ARG A 11 -18.12 -0.37 20.43
N GLU A 12 -17.88 0.62 19.58
CA GLU A 12 -18.63 0.78 18.33
C GLU A 12 -17.69 0.58 17.12
N LEU A 13 -17.00 -0.57 17.10
CA LEU A 13 -16.52 -1.16 15.85
C LEU A 13 -17.71 -1.92 15.23
N SER A 14 -18.74 -1.19 14.77
CA SER A 14 -19.91 -1.81 14.11
C SER A 14 -19.76 -1.85 12.59
N GLN A 15 -18.60 -1.45 12.04
CA GLN A 15 -18.33 -1.49 10.61
C GLN A 15 -17.14 -2.41 10.35
N ASP A 16 -17.28 -3.28 9.34
CA ASP A 16 -16.17 -4.05 8.78
C ASP A 16 -15.03 -3.05 8.43
N PRO A 17 -13.80 -3.18 9.00
CA PRO A 17 -12.70 -2.27 8.69
C PRO A 17 -12.40 -2.17 7.19
N PHE A 18 -12.86 -3.13 6.39
CA PHE A 18 -12.69 -3.17 4.94
C PHE A 18 -13.87 -2.56 4.14
N GLU A 19 -14.94 -2.15 4.77
CA GLU A 19 -16.11 -1.57 4.06
C GLU A 19 -15.72 -0.38 3.18
N LEU A 20 -14.84 0.51 3.69
CA LEU A 20 -14.37 1.67 2.95
C LEU A 20 -13.32 1.35 1.87
N PHE A 21 -12.82 0.12 1.84
CA PHE A 21 -11.89 -0.38 0.81
C PHE A 21 -12.60 -1.06 -0.35
N ALA A 22 -13.87 -1.44 -0.16
CA ALA A 22 -14.63 -2.25 -1.12
C ALA A 22 -15.68 -1.42 -1.91
N SER A 23 -16.26 -2.05 -2.96
CA SER A 23 -17.39 -1.54 -3.75
C SER A 23 -18.61 -1.20 -2.85
N PRO A 24 -19.45 -0.16 -3.15
CA PRO A 24 -19.57 0.54 -4.44
C PRO A 24 -18.62 1.72 -4.65
N ARG A 25 -17.76 2.01 -3.71
CA ARG A 25 -16.71 3.05 -3.85
C ARG A 25 -15.61 2.53 -4.79
N PRO A 26 -14.81 3.43 -5.41
CA PRO A 26 -13.65 2.93 -6.14
C PRO A 26 -12.80 2.07 -5.20
N PRO A 27 -12.42 0.82 -5.59
CA PRO A 27 -11.61 -0.06 -4.76
C PRO A 27 -10.14 0.44 -4.77
N LEU A 28 -9.97 1.73 -4.49
CA LEU A 28 -8.70 2.43 -4.39
C LEU A 28 -8.42 2.86 -2.96
N VAL A 29 -7.20 2.63 -2.56
CA VAL A 29 -6.58 3.17 -1.35
C VAL A 29 -5.54 4.21 -1.77
N PHE A 30 -5.58 5.39 -1.19
CA PHE A 30 -4.54 6.38 -1.38
C PHE A 30 -3.26 5.95 -0.66
N GLY A 31 -2.17 5.72 -1.42
CA GLY A 31 -0.86 5.38 -0.88
C GLY A 31 -0.05 6.62 -0.53
N GLY A 32 0.22 6.81 0.75
CA GLY A 32 0.84 8.03 1.28
C GLY A 32 2.36 8.15 1.14
N ALA A 33 3.06 7.18 0.54
CA ALA A 33 4.52 7.26 0.40
C ALA A 33 4.97 8.48 -0.42
N PRO A 34 4.34 8.82 -1.57
CA PRO A 34 4.74 9.99 -2.36
C PRO A 34 4.56 11.31 -1.62
N ILE A 35 3.47 11.49 -0.86
CA ILE A 35 3.28 12.70 -0.05
C ILE A 35 4.23 12.77 1.16
N GLY A 36 5.00 11.73 1.44
CA GLY A 36 6.13 11.72 2.36
C GLY A 36 7.44 12.15 1.71
N GLY A 37 7.46 12.45 0.40
CA GLY A 37 8.66 12.85 -0.34
C GLY A 37 9.42 11.69 -0.99
N LEU A 38 8.74 10.59 -1.32
CA LEU A 38 9.35 9.46 -2.05
C LEU A 38 9.80 9.89 -3.45
N TYR A 39 11.07 9.71 -3.76
CA TYR A 39 11.83 10.08 -4.97
C TYR A 39 12.07 11.58 -5.15
N GLU A 40 11.26 12.47 -4.63
CA GLU A 40 11.43 13.92 -4.69
C GLU A 40 10.66 14.63 -3.59
N PRO A 41 11.08 15.83 -3.15
CA PRO A 41 10.35 16.59 -2.15
C PRO A 41 8.96 17.00 -2.67
N VAL A 42 7.95 16.90 -1.81
CA VAL A 42 6.60 17.41 -2.08
C VAL A 42 6.28 18.51 -1.05
N SER A 43 5.74 19.64 -1.49
CA SER A 43 5.35 20.72 -0.58
C SER A 43 4.11 20.34 0.23
N ASP A 44 3.89 20.99 1.39
CA ASP A 44 2.68 20.78 2.19
C ASP A 44 1.41 21.17 1.42
N ALA A 45 1.50 22.20 0.57
CA ALA A 45 0.40 22.65 -0.27
C ALA A 45 0.04 21.61 -1.33
N ASP A 46 1.05 21.03 -2.01
CA ASP A 46 0.82 19.98 -3.02
C ASP A 46 0.29 18.70 -2.39
N ALA A 47 0.82 18.31 -1.22
CA ALA A 47 0.31 17.16 -0.48
C ALA A 47 -1.15 17.34 -0.07
N ALA A 48 -1.52 18.52 0.44
CA ALA A 48 -2.90 18.84 0.80
C ALA A 48 -3.83 18.84 -0.42
N ALA A 49 -3.40 19.43 -1.55
CA ALA A 49 -4.14 19.42 -2.80
C ALA A 49 -4.34 18.00 -3.34
N THR A 50 -3.31 17.13 -3.23
CA THR A 50 -3.38 15.73 -3.66
C THR A 50 -4.37 14.95 -2.82
N LEU A 51 -4.35 15.10 -1.49
CA LEU A 51 -5.30 14.47 -0.58
C LEU A 51 -6.73 14.97 -0.82
N ALA A 52 -6.92 16.28 -1.09
CA ALA A 52 -8.21 16.83 -1.44
C ALA A 52 -8.76 16.22 -2.74
N ALA A 53 -7.93 16.13 -3.79
CA ALA A 53 -8.32 15.50 -5.04
C ALA A 53 -8.66 14.02 -4.89
N ALA A 54 -7.93 13.28 -4.05
CA ALA A 54 -8.26 11.89 -3.72
C ALA A 54 -9.64 11.79 -3.05
N TRP A 55 -9.92 12.69 -2.09
CA TRP A 55 -11.22 12.76 -1.42
C TRP A 55 -12.36 13.09 -2.38
N ASP A 56 -12.16 14.07 -3.26
CA ASP A 56 -13.15 14.51 -4.26
C ASP A 56 -13.42 13.41 -5.31
N ALA A 57 -12.40 12.59 -5.61
CA ALA A 57 -12.54 11.39 -6.45
C ALA A 57 -13.28 10.22 -5.73
N GLY A 58 -13.71 10.41 -4.49
CA GLY A 58 -14.45 9.39 -3.72
C GLY A 58 -13.57 8.41 -2.94
N ILE A 59 -12.23 8.56 -2.95
CA ILE A 59 -11.33 7.72 -2.16
C ILE A 59 -11.52 8.04 -0.67
N ARG A 60 -11.72 6.99 0.15
CA ARG A 60 -11.98 7.11 1.59
C ARG A 60 -11.06 6.23 2.43
N ALA A 61 -10.22 5.43 1.80
CA ALA A 61 -9.21 4.61 2.44
C ALA A 61 -7.81 5.15 2.15
N PHE A 62 -6.97 5.25 3.19
CA PHE A 62 -5.64 5.86 3.12
C PHE A 62 -4.62 4.93 3.76
N ASP A 63 -3.53 4.62 3.05
CA ASP A 63 -2.38 3.86 3.55
C ASP A 63 -1.20 4.79 3.80
N THR A 64 -0.62 4.70 4.98
CA THR A 64 0.57 5.44 5.36
C THR A 64 1.52 4.58 6.22
N ALA A 65 2.62 5.14 6.70
CA ALA A 65 3.56 4.47 7.59
C ALA A 65 4.49 5.48 8.29
N PRO A 66 5.03 5.16 9.48
CA PRO A 66 6.14 5.91 10.07
C PRO A 66 7.34 6.04 9.12
N HIS A 67 7.59 5.01 8.32
CA HIS A 67 8.64 4.99 7.32
C HIS A 67 8.51 6.10 6.28
N TYR A 68 7.30 6.46 5.88
CA TYR A 68 7.05 7.36 4.76
C TYR A 68 7.38 8.81 5.14
N GLY A 69 8.53 9.27 4.63
CA GLY A 69 9.06 10.58 4.97
C GLY A 69 9.36 10.75 6.46
N VAL A 70 9.75 9.66 7.16
CA VAL A 70 9.98 9.64 8.62
C VAL A 70 8.86 10.33 9.40
N GLY A 71 7.61 9.92 9.11
CA GLY A 71 6.40 10.40 9.77
C GLY A 71 5.72 11.60 9.09
N LEU A 72 6.34 12.20 8.06
CA LEU A 72 5.77 13.35 7.34
C LEU A 72 4.44 13.00 6.66
N SER A 73 4.35 11.82 6.05
CA SER A 73 3.11 11.33 5.42
C SER A 73 1.97 11.21 6.45
N GLU A 74 2.24 10.65 7.63
CA GLU A 74 1.23 10.54 8.71
C GLU A 74 0.79 11.91 9.23
N GLN A 75 1.71 12.88 9.38
CA GLN A 75 1.37 14.24 9.78
C GLN A 75 0.45 14.92 8.78
N ARG A 76 0.82 14.90 7.48
CA ARG A 76 0.04 15.49 6.40
C ARG A 76 -1.35 14.87 6.28
N LEU A 77 -1.41 13.56 6.39
CA LEU A 77 -2.69 12.84 6.39
C LEU A 77 -3.53 13.20 7.62
N GLY A 78 -2.93 13.26 8.82
CA GLY A 78 -3.61 13.66 10.05
C GLY A 78 -4.15 15.08 9.98
N ASP A 79 -3.39 16.04 9.46
CA ASP A 79 -3.82 17.43 9.24
C ASP A 79 -5.00 17.49 8.27
N PHE A 80 -4.95 16.70 7.19
CA PHE A 80 -6.02 16.64 6.20
C PHE A 80 -7.30 16.02 6.76
N LEU A 81 -7.22 14.98 7.58
CA LEU A 81 -8.37 14.25 8.13
C LEU A 81 -8.99 14.92 9.36
N ALA A 82 -8.29 15.83 10.05
CA ALA A 82 -8.70 16.42 11.33
C ALA A 82 -10.06 17.12 11.32
N GLY A 83 -10.57 17.53 10.18
CA GLY A 83 -11.88 18.19 10.06
C GLY A 83 -12.98 17.29 9.49
N ARG A 84 -12.74 15.98 9.33
CA ARG A 84 -13.66 15.04 8.67
C ARG A 84 -14.28 14.07 9.65
N PRO A 85 -15.57 13.70 9.45
CA PRO A 85 -16.20 12.69 10.31
C PRO A 85 -15.41 11.37 10.27
N ARG A 86 -15.07 10.82 11.44
CA ARG A 86 -14.26 9.60 11.56
C ARG A 86 -14.88 8.40 10.85
N SER A 87 -16.19 8.35 10.75
CA SER A 87 -16.93 7.29 10.05
C SER A 87 -16.84 7.34 8.53
N GLU A 88 -16.32 8.44 7.95
CA GLU A 88 -16.25 8.61 6.51
C GLU A 88 -14.93 8.16 5.89
N PHE A 89 -13.92 7.78 6.71
CA PHE A 89 -12.62 7.36 6.21
C PHE A 89 -12.04 6.20 7.00
N ALA A 90 -11.14 5.45 6.35
CA ALA A 90 -10.33 4.40 6.95
C ALA A 90 -8.84 4.70 6.78
N VAL A 91 -8.05 4.38 7.80
CA VAL A 91 -6.60 4.57 7.80
C VAL A 91 -5.91 3.25 8.08
N CYS A 92 -4.99 2.90 7.16
CA CYS A 92 -4.01 1.85 7.33
C CYS A 92 -2.65 2.48 7.67
N THR A 93 -2.04 2.11 8.78
CA THR A 93 -0.64 2.45 9.07
C THR A 93 0.17 1.22 9.39
N LYS A 94 1.46 1.39 9.68
CA LYS A 94 2.38 0.26 9.83
C LYS A 94 3.21 0.40 11.12
N VAL A 95 3.70 -0.73 11.63
CA VAL A 95 4.54 -0.83 12.83
C VAL A 95 5.82 -1.60 12.56
N GLY A 96 6.77 -1.55 13.48
CA GLY A 96 8.07 -2.24 13.37
C GLY A 96 9.22 -1.34 12.91
N ARG A 97 8.94 -0.09 12.55
CA ARG A 97 9.95 0.95 12.27
C ARG A 97 9.67 2.16 13.15
N ARG A 98 10.42 2.31 14.23
CA ARG A 98 10.33 3.45 15.15
C ARG A 98 11.14 4.63 14.63
N LEU A 99 10.67 5.84 14.90
CA LEU A 99 11.37 7.07 14.56
C LEU A 99 12.13 7.58 15.80
N VAL A 100 13.40 7.91 15.59
CA VAL A 100 14.30 8.47 16.62
C VAL A 100 15.03 9.67 16.02
N PRO A 101 15.56 10.61 16.86
CA PRO A 101 16.40 11.70 16.36
C PRO A 101 17.55 11.16 15.52
N ALA A 102 17.77 11.75 14.35
CA ALA A 102 18.87 11.36 13.47
C ALA A 102 20.21 11.82 14.03
N SER A 103 21.24 10.97 13.92
CA SER A 103 22.62 11.30 14.26
C SER A 103 23.50 11.65 13.04
N GLY A 104 22.89 11.69 11.83
CA GLY A 104 23.59 11.94 10.57
C GLY A 104 22.66 12.48 9.47
N PRO A 105 23.14 12.55 8.22
CA PRO A 105 22.35 13.01 7.09
C PRO A 105 21.05 12.20 6.93
N VAL A 106 19.96 12.87 6.58
CA VAL A 106 18.64 12.25 6.40
C VAL A 106 18.12 12.36 4.96
N GLU A 107 18.67 13.30 4.18
CA GLU A 107 18.23 13.57 2.82
C GLU A 107 18.54 12.38 1.90
N GLY A 108 17.54 11.92 1.15
CA GLY A 108 17.66 10.78 0.22
C GLY A 108 17.77 9.40 0.89
N VAL A 109 17.70 9.31 2.22
CA VAL A 109 17.70 8.01 2.91
C VAL A 109 16.41 7.25 2.58
N ASP A 110 16.58 6.01 2.07
CA ASP A 110 15.48 5.17 1.56
C ASP A 110 14.64 5.89 0.47
N GLU A 111 15.28 6.72 -0.37
CA GLU A 111 14.67 7.50 -1.45
C GLU A 111 13.64 8.55 -0.97
N PHE A 112 13.69 8.99 0.29
CA PHE A 112 12.85 10.06 0.81
C PHE A 112 13.61 11.38 0.92
N TYR A 113 12.98 12.47 0.48
CA TYR A 113 13.53 13.82 0.38
C TYR A 113 12.65 14.85 1.09
N GLY A 114 13.26 15.94 1.58
CA GLY A 114 12.54 17.00 2.31
C GLY A 114 11.96 16.53 3.63
N THR A 115 12.64 15.60 4.31
CA THR A 115 12.12 14.90 5.50
C THR A 115 12.64 15.54 6.80
N PRO A 116 11.92 15.37 7.93
CA PRO A 116 12.41 15.74 9.25
C PRO A 116 13.75 15.05 9.60
N ALA A 117 14.51 15.64 10.53
CA ALA A 117 15.79 15.10 11.02
C ALA A 117 15.56 13.89 11.97
N LEU A 118 14.95 12.85 11.44
CA LEU A 118 14.66 11.59 12.12
C LEU A 118 15.25 10.41 11.36
N SER A 119 15.55 9.34 12.09
CA SER A 119 16.01 8.05 11.56
C SER A 119 15.04 6.94 11.92
N ARG A 120 15.05 5.87 11.14
CA ARG A 120 14.23 4.66 11.34
C ARG A 120 15.04 3.62 12.09
N VAL A 121 14.46 3.07 13.15
CA VAL A 121 15.01 1.93 13.89
C VAL A 121 14.02 0.78 13.80
N ARG A 122 14.48 -0.38 13.29
CA ARG A 122 13.67 -1.61 13.25
C ARG A 122 13.49 -2.15 14.66
N ASP A 123 12.25 -2.30 15.11
CA ASP A 123 11.91 -2.81 16.44
C ASP A 123 10.57 -3.56 16.36
N TYR A 124 10.65 -4.87 16.18
CA TYR A 124 9.50 -5.77 16.11
C TYR A 124 9.18 -6.43 17.46
N SER A 125 9.74 -5.92 18.57
CA SER A 125 9.33 -6.31 19.91
C SER A 125 7.90 -5.82 20.23
N ALA A 126 7.24 -6.44 21.19
CA ALA A 126 5.90 -6.02 21.61
C ALA A 126 5.86 -4.55 22.05
N ASP A 127 6.91 -4.09 22.77
CA ASP A 127 7.04 -2.69 23.18
C ASP A 127 7.32 -1.75 21.99
N GLY A 128 8.16 -2.19 21.04
CA GLY A 128 8.43 -1.45 19.79
C GLY A 128 7.16 -1.23 18.98
N VAL A 129 6.33 -2.26 18.83
CA VAL A 129 5.02 -2.19 18.15
C VAL A 129 4.09 -1.19 18.82
N ARG A 130 3.91 -1.29 20.15
CA ARG A 130 3.03 -0.37 20.90
C ARG A 130 3.47 1.08 20.76
N ARG A 131 4.78 1.36 20.99
CA ARG A 131 5.33 2.72 20.87
C ARG A 131 5.22 3.24 19.44
N SER A 132 5.49 2.40 18.43
CA SER A 132 5.36 2.79 17.04
C SER A 132 3.93 3.21 16.72
N LEU A 133 2.92 2.44 17.17
CA LEU A 133 1.52 2.77 16.95
C LEU A 133 1.09 4.02 17.74
N GLU A 134 1.49 4.17 19.00
CA GLU A 134 1.21 5.37 19.79
C GLU A 134 1.75 6.64 19.13
N ASP A 135 2.97 6.58 18.59
CA ASP A 135 3.59 7.68 17.87
C ASP A 135 2.86 7.98 16.55
N SER A 136 2.39 6.94 15.84
CA SER A 136 1.58 7.08 14.63
C SER A 136 0.23 7.72 14.92
N LEU A 137 -0.48 7.27 15.96
CA LEU A 137 -1.75 7.86 16.37
C LEU A 137 -1.62 9.36 16.71
N ARG A 138 -0.50 9.75 17.38
CA ARG A 138 -0.23 11.18 17.66
C ARG A 138 0.00 11.98 16.37
N ARG A 139 0.76 11.47 15.39
CA ARG A 139 0.99 12.15 14.11
C ARG A 139 -0.28 12.23 13.28
N LEU A 140 -1.08 11.17 13.27
CA LEU A 140 -2.37 11.09 12.57
C LEU A 140 -3.48 11.87 13.29
N ARG A 141 -3.30 12.26 14.56
CA ARG A 141 -4.33 12.88 15.43
C ARG A 141 -5.59 12.01 15.54
N LEU A 142 -5.39 10.72 15.65
CA LEU A 142 -6.44 9.72 15.79
C LEU A 142 -6.29 8.96 17.11
N ASP A 143 -7.39 8.43 17.61
CA ASP A 143 -7.43 7.55 18.79
C ASP A 143 -7.36 6.06 18.40
N ARG A 144 -7.65 5.73 17.14
CA ARG A 144 -7.60 4.38 16.59
C ARG A 144 -7.28 4.41 15.09
N VAL A 145 -6.81 3.28 14.57
CA VAL A 145 -6.67 3.03 13.12
C VAL A 145 -7.51 1.83 12.70
N ASP A 146 -7.89 1.80 11.43
CA ASP A 146 -8.70 0.71 10.89
C ASP A 146 -7.86 -0.52 10.59
N ILE A 147 -6.64 -0.31 10.10
CA ILE A 147 -5.69 -1.40 9.81
C ILE A 147 -4.30 -1.04 10.35
N ALA A 148 -3.62 -1.99 10.98
CA ALA A 148 -2.21 -1.90 11.31
C ALA A 148 -1.43 -3.09 10.73
N LEU A 149 -0.37 -2.80 9.97
CA LEU A 149 0.48 -3.81 9.33
C LEU A 149 1.87 -3.88 9.96
N ILE A 150 2.42 -5.07 10.14
CA ILE A 150 3.85 -5.25 10.39
C ILE A 150 4.58 -4.91 9.09
N HIS A 151 5.55 -3.98 9.14
CA HIS A 151 6.18 -3.38 7.96
C HIS A 151 7.52 -4.03 7.64
N ASP A 152 7.63 -4.70 6.50
CA ASP A 152 8.85 -5.30 5.93
C ASP A 152 9.75 -6.00 6.98
N PRO A 153 9.25 -7.05 7.63
CA PRO A 153 10.02 -7.79 8.63
C PRO A 153 10.98 -8.83 8.02
N ASP A 154 11.54 -8.59 6.84
CA ASP A 154 12.30 -9.57 6.05
C ASP A 154 13.39 -10.27 6.87
N ASP A 155 14.24 -9.49 7.55
CA ASP A 155 15.33 -10.01 8.39
C ASP A 155 14.88 -10.37 9.82
N PHE A 156 13.62 -10.12 10.17
CA PHE A 156 13.05 -10.24 11.52
C PHE A 156 11.80 -11.10 11.57
N MET A 157 11.59 -11.99 10.60
CA MET A 157 10.35 -12.75 10.44
C MET A 157 9.93 -13.51 11.72
N THR A 158 10.88 -14.17 12.39
CA THR A 158 10.59 -14.88 13.65
C THR A 158 10.17 -13.92 14.75
N GLN A 159 10.88 -12.80 14.96
CA GLN A 159 10.51 -11.80 15.95
C GLN A 159 9.16 -11.16 15.62
N ALA A 160 8.89 -10.91 14.33
CA ALA A 160 7.62 -10.37 13.88
C ALA A 160 6.44 -11.32 14.18
N LEU A 161 6.64 -12.63 13.98
CA LEU A 161 5.63 -13.64 14.28
C LEU A 161 5.45 -13.83 15.80
N ASP A 162 6.55 -13.93 16.56
CA ASP A 162 6.51 -14.33 17.96
C ASP A 162 6.25 -13.16 18.93
N SER A 163 6.48 -11.91 18.48
CA SER A 163 6.36 -10.72 19.33
C SER A 163 5.46 -9.63 18.75
N ALA A 164 5.67 -9.23 17.48
CA ALA A 164 4.90 -8.13 16.89
C ALA A 164 3.45 -8.55 16.60
N TYR A 165 3.23 -9.75 16.04
CA TYR A 165 1.89 -10.25 15.75
C TYR A 165 1.03 -10.38 17.04
N PRO A 166 1.47 -11.03 18.13
CA PRO A 166 0.68 -11.08 19.35
C PRO A 166 0.39 -9.70 19.97
N ALA A 167 1.34 -8.74 19.85
CA ALA A 167 1.12 -7.38 20.31
C ALA A 167 0.02 -6.67 19.49
N LEU A 168 0.01 -6.83 18.17
CA LEU A 168 -1.06 -6.29 17.31
C LEU A 168 -2.40 -6.99 17.57
N ALA A 169 -2.42 -8.32 17.75
CA ALA A 169 -3.63 -9.06 18.10
C ALA A 169 -4.25 -8.53 19.39
N GLY A 170 -3.44 -8.29 20.43
CA GLY A 170 -3.93 -7.66 21.65
C GLY A 170 -4.46 -6.25 21.48
N LEU A 171 -3.92 -5.46 20.55
CA LEU A 171 -4.42 -4.12 20.21
C LEU A 171 -5.72 -4.19 19.40
N ARG A 172 -5.89 -5.21 18.54
CA ARG A 172 -7.16 -5.51 17.86
C ARG A 172 -8.24 -5.89 18.87
N ASP A 173 -7.93 -6.79 19.81
CA ASP A 173 -8.85 -7.22 20.85
C ASP A 173 -9.26 -6.06 21.78
N ALA A 174 -8.37 -5.09 21.98
CA ALA A 174 -8.63 -3.86 22.73
C ALA A 174 -9.41 -2.80 21.93
N GLY A 175 -9.64 -2.98 20.63
CA GLY A 175 -10.35 -2.03 19.76
C GLY A 175 -9.55 -0.80 19.37
N VAL A 176 -8.23 -0.77 19.59
CA VAL A 176 -7.32 0.30 19.14
C VAL A 176 -7.01 0.15 17.64
N VAL A 177 -7.06 -1.07 17.13
CA VAL A 177 -6.86 -1.44 15.74
C VAL A 177 -8.05 -2.28 15.28
N GLY A 178 -8.62 -1.99 14.12
CA GLY A 178 -9.75 -2.74 13.58
C GLY A 178 -9.36 -4.07 12.95
N ALA A 179 -8.26 -4.08 12.18
CA ALA A 179 -7.73 -5.25 11.50
C ALA A 179 -6.19 -5.24 11.52
N ILE A 180 -5.58 -6.44 11.48
CA ILE A 180 -4.13 -6.58 11.54
C ILE A 180 -3.58 -7.40 10.37
N GLY A 181 -2.33 -7.13 10.01
CA GLY A 181 -1.69 -7.85 8.92
C GLY A 181 -0.19 -7.61 8.78
N VAL A 182 0.33 -7.95 7.62
CA VAL A 182 1.75 -7.75 7.25
C VAL A 182 1.81 -7.08 5.88
N GLY A 183 2.68 -6.08 5.72
CA GLY A 183 2.96 -5.42 4.45
C GLY A 183 4.40 -5.64 4.02
N MET A 184 4.62 -6.18 2.80
CA MET A 184 5.94 -6.49 2.26
C MET A 184 6.00 -6.36 0.74
N ASN A 185 7.24 -6.24 0.23
CA ASN A 185 7.55 -6.27 -1.21
C ASN A 185 7.88 -7.69 -1.72
N ALA A 186 7.52 -8.74 -0.97
CA ALA A 186 7.83 -10.12 -1.31
C ALA A 186 6.64 -11.05 -1.03
N ALA A 187 6.22 -11.84 -2.03
CA ALA A 187 5.04 -12.69 -1.92
C ALA A 187 5.26 -13.94 -1.05
N ALA A 188 6.43 -14.59 -1.15
CA ALA A 188 6.70 -15.82 -0.42
C ALA A 188 6.77 -15.62 1.12
N PRO A 189 7.44 -14.57 1.65
CA PRO A 189 7.37 -14.26 3.08
C PRO A 189 5.95 -13.94 3.56
N LEU A 190 5.14 -13.22 2.76
CA LEU A 190 3.73 -12.98 3.12
C LEU A 190 2.95 -14.30 3.21
N ALA A 191 3.11 -15.21 2.25
CA ALA A 191 2.47 -16.52 2.30
C ALA A 191 2.91 -17.32 3.54
N TRP A 192 4.17 -17.18 3.95
CA TRP A 192 4.69 -17.78 5.17
C TRP A 192 3.96 -17.25 6.41
N PHE A 193 3.74 -15.93 6.53
CA PHE A 193 2.96 -15.34 7.61
C PHE A 193 1.50 -15.78 7.58
N VAL A 194 0.85 -15.69 6.41
CA VAL A 194 -0.56 -16.11 6.23
C VAL A 194 -0.77 -17.56 6.64
N SER A 195 0.22 -18.43 6.46
CA SER A 195 0.11 -19.84 6.88
C SER A 195 0.26 -20.08 8.39
N ARG A 196 0.76 -19.09 9.17
CA ARG A 196 1.16 -19.24 10.59
C ARG A 196 0.45 -18.31 11.56
N ALA A 197 -0.16 -17.24 11.09
CA ALA A 197 -0.81 -16.24 11.90
C ALA A 197 -2.26 -16.04 11.46
N ASP A 198 -3.13 -15.65 12.39
CA ASP A 198 -4.51 -15.27 12.13
C ASP A 198 -4.53 -13.78 11.72
N LEU A 199 -4.26 -13.54 10.44
CA LEU A 199 -4.22 -12.22 9.84
C LEU A 199 -5.55 -11.89 9.17
N ASP A 200 -5.98 -10.64 9.33
CA ASP A 200 -7.15 -10.11 8.63
C ASP A 200 -6.82 -9.73 7.19
N CYS A 201 -5.59 -9.24 6.95
CA CYS A 201 -5.14 -8.82 5.63
C CYS A 201 -3.64 -8.92 5.43
N VAL A 202 -3.23 -8.77 4.17
CA VAL A 202 -1.85 -8.51 3.76
C VAL A 202 -1.80 -7.35 2.76
N LEU A 203 -0.69 -6.60 2.76
CA LEU A 203 -0.35 -5.67 1.69
C LEU A 203 0.85 -6.23 0.93
N VAL A 204 0.66 -6.53 -0.35
CA VAL A 204 1.72 -7.00 -1.24
C VAL A 204 2.04 -5.90 -2.26
N ALA A 205 3.29 -5.40 -2.28
CA ALA A 205 3.68 -4.31 -3.15
C ALA A 205 4.52 -4.80 -4.34
N GLY A 206 4.09 -4.43 -5.56
CA GLY A 206 4.81 -4.67 -6.80
C GLY A 206 4.90 -6.12 -7.27
N ARG A 207 4.20 -7.08 -6.63
CA ARG A 207 4.26 -8.52 -6.93
C ARG A 207 2.95 -9.07 -7.51
N TYR A 208 1.97 -8.21 -7.74
CA TYR A 208 0.78 -8.51 -8.52
C TYR A 208 0.42 -7.33 -9.44
N SER A 209 1.10 -7.26 -10.55
CA SER A 209 1.01 -6.22 -11.57
C SER A 209 1.15 -6.81 -12.97
N LEU A 210 1.04 -5.99 -14.02
CA LEU A 210 1.35 -6.43 -15.40
C LEU A 210 2.83 -6.81 -15.62
N LEU A 211 3.74 -6.38 -14.74
CA LEU A 211 5.17 -6.71 -14.82
C LEU A 211 5.58 -7.89 -13.95
N ASP A 212 4.93 -8.06 -12.80
CA ASP A 212 5.27 -9.12 -11.86
C ASP A 212 3.99 -9.73 -11.30
N THR A 213 3.80 -11.02 -11.52
CA THR A 213 2.63 -11.81 -11.06
C THR A 213 3.01 -12.86 -10.03
N SER A 214 4.18 -12.73 -9.38
CA SER A 214 4.71 -13.75 -8.48
C SER A 214 3.78 -14.06 -7.28
N ALA A 215 2.98 -13.09 -6.84
CA ALA A 215 1.98 -13.30 -5.81
C ALA A 215 0.85 -14.27 -6.21
N ALA A 216 0.56 -14.39 -7.51
CA ALA A 216 -0.53 -15.24 -8.00
C ALA A 216 -0.26 -16.74 -7.84
N ALA A 217 1.00 -17.14 -7.72
CA ALA A 217 1.37 -18.56 -7.66
C ALA A 217 0.98 -19.21 -6.32
N GLN A 218 1.15 -18.51 -5.21
CA GLN A 218 0.97 -19.05 -3.87
C GLN A 218 0.18 -18.11 -2.96
N LEU A 219 0.56 -16.82 -2.88
CA LEU A 219 0.00 -15.90 -1.90
C LEU A 219 -1.50 -15.67 -2.10
N LEU A 220 -1.91 -15.29 -3.32
CA LEU A 220 -3.30 -14.94 -3.58
C LEU A 220 -4.27 -16.14 -3.40
N PRO A 221 -3.96 -17.35 -3.90
CA PRO A 221 -4.78 -18.54 -3.60
C PRO A 221 -4.87 -18.81 -2.09
N LEU A 222 -3.75 -18.76 -1.37
CA LEU A 222 -3.73 -19.00 0.07
C LEU A 222 -4.56 -17.95 0.84
N CYS A 223 -4.50 -16.68 0.44
CA CYS A 223 -5.34 -15.63 1.02
C CYS A 223 -6.82 -15.88 0.76
N ALA A 224 -7.19 -16.27 -0.46
CA ALA A 224 -8.57 -16.62 -0.80
C ALA A 224 -9.09 -17.78 0.06
N ASP A 225 -8.31 -18.85 0.19
CA ASP A 225 -8.67 -20.05 0.98
C ASP A 225 -8.85 -19.74 2.47
N ARG A 226 -8.09 -18.76 2.99
CA ARG A 226 -8.14 -18.36 4.41
C ARG A 226 -9.01 -17.15 4.70
N GLY A 227 -9.63 -16.54 3.71
CA GLY A 227 -10.45 -15.33 3.87
C GLY A 227 -9.61 -14.07 4.20
N VAL A 228 -8.28 -14.11 4.00
CA VAL A 228 -7.38 -12.97 4.24
C VAL A 228 -7.52 -11.98 3.10
N LYS A 229 -7.80 -10.72 3.43
CA LYS A 229 -7.96 -9.64 2.44
C LYS A 229 -6.60 -9.24 1.86
N VAL A 230 -6.53 -8.92 0.57
CA VAL A 230 -5.30 -8.48 -0.08
C VAL A 230 -5.41 -7.03 -0.54
N LEU A 231 -4.52 -6.20 -0.04
CA LEU A 231 -4.26 -4.86 -0.54
C LEU A 231 -3.06 -4.93 -1.50
N ALA A 232 -3.29 -4.63 -2.77
CA ALA A 232 -2.23 -4.71 -3.79
C ALA A 232 -1.62 -3.32 -4.03
N GLY A 233 -0.40 -3.11 -3.54
CA GLY A 233 0.38 -1.89 -3.73
C GLY A 233 1.35 -1.99 -4.90
N GLY A 234 1.98 -0.85 -5.26
CA GLY A 234 2.98 -0.80 -6.32
C GLY A 234 2.46 -1.22 -7.69
N VAL A 235 1.19 -0.94 -7.98
CA VAL A 235 0.49 -1.37 -9.21
C VAL A 235 1.15 -0.86 -10.48
N PHE A 236 1.86 0.27 -10.41
CA PHE A 236 2.63 0.86 -11.50
C PHE A 236 4.14 0.53 -11.45
N ASN A 237 4.58 -0.33 -10.51
CA ASN A 237 5.98 -0.75 -10.32
C ASN A 237 6.94 0.45 -10.34
N SER A 238 6.89 1.28 -9.29
CA SER A 238 7.68 2.52 -9.16
C SER A 238 7.41 3.56 -10.28
N GLY A 239 6.29 3.43 -11.00
CA GLY A 239 5.89 4.36 -12.08
C GLY A 239 6.28 3.91 -13.49
N ILE A 240 7.10 2.85 -13.65
CA ILE A 240 7.53 2.38 -14.99
C ILE A 240 6.37 1.95 -15.87
N LEU A 241 5.26 1.46 -15.33
CA LEU A 241 4.06 1.15 -16.10
C LEU A 241 3.25 2.39 -16.49
N ALA A 242 3.40 3.50 -15.79
CA ALA A 242 2.79 4.76 -16.18
C ALA A 242 3.62 5.46 -17.28
N ASP A 243 4.96 5.46 -17.14
CA ASP A 243 5.89 6.08 -18.08
C ASP A 243 7.17 5.23 -18.26
N PRO A 244 7.20 4.29 -19.26
CA PRO A 244 8.33 3.39 -19.49
C PRO A 244 9.46 4.08 -20.30
N ARG A 245 10.04 5.17 -19.75
CA ARG A 245 11.17 5.91 -20.30
C ARG A 245 12.52 5.36 -19.86
N ASP A 246 13.60 5.72 -20.53
CA ASP A 246 14.95 5.40 -20.10
C ASP A 246 15.21 5.99 -18.69
N GLY A 247 15.82 5.20 -17.82
CA GLY A 247 16.05 5.56 -16.42
C GLY A 247 14.83 5.50 -15.52
N ALA A 248 13.66 5.03 -16.01
CA ALA A 248 12.49 4.81 -15.14
C ALA A 248 12.84 3.86 -13.98
N PRO A 249 12.38 4.13 -12.75
CA PRO A 249 12.68 3.28 -11.61
C PRO A 249 11.87 1.97 -11.62
N TYR A 250 12.46 0.92 -11.08
CA TYR A 250 11.81 -0.35 -10.76
C TYR A 250 12.43 -0.91 -9.48
N ASP A 251 11.59 -1.28 -8.51
CA ASP A 251 12.05 -1.77 -7.19
C ASP A 251 13.12 -0.85 -6.55
N TYR A 252 12.86 0.47 -6.56
CA TYR A 252 13.71 1.53 -5.99
C TYR A 252 15.09 1.70 -6.65
N ALA A 253 15.30 1.12 -7.83
CA ALA A 253 16.53 1.26 -8.61
C ALA A 253 16.23 1.56 -10.08
N PRO A 254 17.19 1.98 -10.91
CA PRO A 254 16.98 2.08 -12.36
C PRO A 254 16.55 0.72 -12.93
N ALA A 255 15.50 0.72 -13.76
CA ALA A 255 14.95 -0.50 -14.33
C ALA A 255 15.98 -1.22 -15.21
N PRO A 256 16.17 -2.56 -15.05
CA PRO A 256 16.91 -3.35 -15.99
C PRO A 256 16.33 -3.24 -17.41
N ALA A 257 17.19 -3.32 -18.44
CA ALA A 257 16.76 -3.17 -19.84
C ALA A 257 15.66 -4.17 -20.24
N GLU A 258 15.67 -5.37 -19.67
CA GLU A 258 14.64 -6.39 -19.91
C GLU A 258 13.28 -5.94 -19.34
N VAL A 259 13.24 -5.41 -18.12
CA VAL A 259 12.03 -4.91 -17.46
C VAL A 259 11.46 -3.71 -18.22
N LEU A 260 12.33 -2.78 -18.61
CA LEU A 260 11.95 -1.61 -19.43
C LEU A 260 11.37 -2.05 -20.78
N GLY A 261 12.02 -3.00 -21.47
CA GLY A 261 11.53 -3.58 -22.72
C GLY A 261 10.16 -4.25 -22.56
N ARG A 262 9.91 -4.89 -21.41
CA ARG A 262 8.63 -5.48 -21.06
C ARG A 262 7.55 -4.40 -20.85
N ALA A 263 7.85 -3.36 -20.08
CA ALA A 263 6.93 -2.25 -19.84
C ALA A 263 6.54 -1.53 -21.16
N ARG A 264 7.51 -1.32 -22.05
CA ARG A 264 7.24 -0.74 -23.38
C ARG A 264 6.33 -1.61 -24.24
N ARG A 265 6.52 -2.94 -24.25
CA ARG A 265 5.62 -3.85 -24.98
C ARG A 265 4.20 -3.84 -24.40
N ILE A 266 4.05 -3.76 -23.09
CA ILE A 266 2.74 -3.62 -22.43
C ILE A 266 2.08 -2.32 -22.89
N ARG A 267 2.80 -1.20 -22.82
CA ARG A 267 2.31 0.10 -23.31
C ARG A 267 1.87 0.04 -24.77
N ASP A 268 2.69 -0.51 -25.66
CA ASP A 268 2.42 -0.56 -27.09
C ASP A 268 1.21 -1.47 -27.41
N THR A 269 1.07 -2.57 -26.64
CA THR A 269 -0.12 -3.43 -26.72
C THR A 269 -1.37 -2.67 -26.27
N CYS A 270 -1.33 -1.96 -25.14
CA CYS A 270 -2.45 -1.14 -24.66
C CYS A 270 -2.83 -0.05 -25.68
N ALA A 271 -1.84 0.63 -26.23
CA ALA A 271 -2.04 1.68 -27.25
C ALA A 271 -2.75 1.15 -28.51
N ALA A 272 -2.46 -0.08 -28.93
CA ALA A 272 -3.16 -0.73 -30.07
C ALA A 272 -4.66 -0.94 -29.81
N TYR A 273 -5.08 -0.96 -28.53
CA TYR A 273 -6.49 -1.03 -28.12
C TYR A 273 -7.07 0.34 -27.71
N GLY A 274 -6.31 1.43 -27.86
CA GLY A 274 -6.73 2.75 -27.41
C GLY A 274 -6.86 2.91 -25.89
N VAL A 275 -6.21 2.03 -25.11
CA VAL A 275 -6.30 2.00 -23.64
C VAL A 275 -5.02 2.59 -23.02
N PRO A 276 -5.12 3.56 -22.10
CA PRO A 276 -3.97 4.02 -21.32
C PRO A 276 -3.35 2.84 -20.55
N VAL A 277 -2.02 2.72 -20.56
CA VAL A 277 -1.34 1.61 -19.89
C VAL A 277 -1.60 1.60 -18.37
N GLY A 278 -1.71 2.78 -17.73
CA GLY A 278 -2.07 2.90 -16.32
C GLY A 278 -3.45 2.32 -16.01
N ALA A 279 -4.44 2.55 -16.91
CA ALA A 279 -5.77 1.96 -16.76
C ALA A 279 -5.73 0.43 -16.84
N ALA A 280 -4.99 -0.12 -17.80
CA ALA A 280 -4.81 -1.56 -17.94
C ALA A 280 -4.11 -2.15 -16.70
N ALA A 281 -3.06 -1.49 -16.17
CA ALA A 281 -2.33 -1.94 -14.98
C ALA A 281 -3.23 -1.97 -13.74
N LEU A 282 -3.98 -0.90 -13.49
CA LEU A 282 -4.88 -0.80 -12.37
C LEU A 282 -6.00 -1.85 -12.43
N ARG A 283 -6.65 -1.96 -13.60
CA ARG A 283 -7.74 -2.95 -13.81
C ARG A 283 -7.24 -4.38 -13.73
N PHE A 284 -6.02 -4.67 -14.23
CA PHE A 284 -5.40 -5.99 -14.08
C PHE A 284 -5.29 -6.40 -12.62
N THR A 285 -4.76 -5.52 -11.78
CA THR A 285 -4.57 -5.78 -10.35
C THR A 285 -5.88 -6.10 -9.63
N LEU A 286 -6.98 -5.43 -10.01
CA LEU A 286 -8.30 -5.63 -9.43
C LEU A 286 -9.08 -6.84 -9.98
N ARG A 287 -8.55 -7.58 -10.96
CA ARG A 287 -9.24 -8.75 -11.54
C ARG A 287 -9.19 -10.00 -10.67
N HIS A 288 -8.25 -10.11 -9.74
CA HIS A 288 -8.14 -11.30 -8.90
C HIS A 288 -9.11 -11.21 -7.71
N PRO A 289 -9.93 -12.24 -7.45
CA PRO A 289 -10.98 -12.19 -6.43
C PRO A 289 -10.45 -12.02 -5.00
N ALA A 290 -9.20 -12.41 -4.71
CA ALA A 290 -8.57 -12.17 -3.40
C ALA A 290 -8.16 -10.71 -3.19
N VAL A 291 -8.02 -9.90 -4.25
CA VAL A 291 -7.61 -8.50 -4.14
C VAL A 291 -8.83 -7.65 -3.79
N THR A 292 -8.78 -7.08 -2.60
CA THR A 292 -9.84 -6.21 -2.06
C THR A 292 -9.76 -4.80 -2.63
N ALA A 293 -8.53 -4.25 -2.71
CA ALA A 293 -8.29 -2.91 -3.23
C ALA A 293 -6.86 -2.75 -3.78
N ALA A 294 -6.69 -1.77 -4.66
CA ALA A 294 -5.39 -1.33 -5.14
C ALA A 294 -4.91 -0.10 -4.34
N VAL A 295 -3.67 -0.14 -3.86
CA VAL A 295 -3.01 0.99 -3.18
C VAL A 295 -2.21 1.76 -4.20
N VAL A 296 -2.64 3.00 -4.47
CA VAL A 296 -2.06 3.87 -5.51
C VAL A 296 -1.52 5.14 -4.87
N GLY A 297 -0.23 5.37 -5.04
CA GLY A 297 0.43 6.59 -4.58
C GLY A 297 0.44 7.67 -5.65
N ALA A 298 0.23 8.91 -5.24
CA ALA A 298 0.29 10.08 -6.11
C ALA A 298 1.00 11.25 -5.42
N ARG A 299 1.73 12.06 -6.18
CA ARG A 299 2.44 13.26 -5.73
C ARG A 299 1.68 14.54 -6.01
N SER A 300 0.70 14.48 -6.91
CA SER A 300 -0.09 15.64 -7.35
C SER A 300 -1.57 15.31 -7.48
N ALA A 301 -2.40 16.35 -7.40
CA ALA A 301 -3.83 16.26 -7.63
C ALA A 301 -4.15 15.69 -9.04
N ALA A 302 -3.35 16.05 -10.05
CA ALA A 302 -3.53 15.57 -11.41
C ALA A 302 -3.29 14.05 -11.53
N GLU A 303 -2.25 13.51 -10.85
CA GLU A 303 -1.96 12.07 -10.85
C GLU A 303 -3.13 11.30 -10.25
N ILE A 304 -3.57 11.61 -9.03
CA ILE A 304 -4.64 10.84 -8.37
C ILE A 304 -5.99 10.98 -9.07
N THR A 305 -6.29 12.14 -9.64
CA THR A 305 -7.50 12.34 -10.46
C THR A 305 -7.48 11.46 -11.70
N THR A 306 -6.32 11.38 -12.36
CA THR A 306 -6.12 10.51 -13.53
C THR A 306 -6.30 9.04 -13.15
N ASP A 307 -5.64 8.60 -12.08
CA ASP A 307 -5.72 7.20 -11.62
C ASP A 307 -7.15 6.80 -11.23
N ALA A 308 -7.87 7.67 -10.54
CA ALA A 308 -9.28 7.43 -10.21
C ALA A 308 -10.16 7.32 -11.46
N SER A 309 -9.89 8.14 -12.50
CA SER A 309 -10.62 8.11 -13.76
C SER A 309 -10.45 6.78 -14.52
N TYR A 310 -9.34 6.07 -14.34
CA TYR A 310 -9.06 4.79 -14.97
C TYR A 310 -10.07 3.70 -14.58
N LEU A 311 -10.70 3.80 -13.43
CA LEU A 311 -11.71 2.83 -12.99
C LEU A 311 -13.02 2.90 -13.76
N THR A 312 -13.31 4.03 -14.38
CA THR A 312 -14.54 4.26 -15.16
C THR A 312 -14.36 4.00 -16.65
N LEU A 313 -13.11 3.76 -17.11
CA LEU A 313 -12.83 3.47 -18.49
C LEU A 313 -13.37 2.09 -18.88
N ASP A 314 -14.00 2.02 -20.04
CA ASP A 314 -14.33 0.75 -20.67
C ASP A 314 -13.06 0.14 -21.28
N ILE A 315 -12.68 -1.03 -20.81
CA ILE A 315 -11.49 -1.75 -21.26
C ILE A 315 -11.94 -3.06 -21.91
N PRO A 316 -11.62 -3.26 -23.20
CA PRO A 316 -11.97 -4.48 -23.91
C PRO A 316 -11.40 -5.73 -23.25
N ASP A 317 -12.21 -6.77 -23.06
CA ASP A 317 -11.78 -8.02 -22.41
C ASP A 317 -10.64 -8.73 -23.14
N ASP A 318 -10.57 -8.62 -24.46
CA ASP A 318 -9.52 -9.19 -25.30
C ASP A 318 -8.16 -8.52 -25.15
N LEU A 319 -8.09 -7.29 -24.61
CA LEU A 319 -6.82 -6.62 -24.27
C LEU A 319 -5.97 -7.50 -23.33
N PHE A 320 -6.57 -8.06 -22.27
CA PHE A 320 -5.80 -8.86 -21.30
C PHE A 320 -5.32 -10.19 -21.90
N ALA A 321 -6.07 -10.78 -22.84
CA ALA A 321 -5.62 -11.92 -23.61
C ALA A 321 -4.45 -11.57 -24.56
N ALA A 322 -4.51 -10.39 -25.20
CA ALA A 322 -3.43 -9.88 -26.03
C ALA A 322 -2.16 -9.60 -25.21
N LEU A 323 -2.29 -8.95 -24.05
CA LEU A 323 -1.18 -8.71 -23.10
C LEU A 323 -0.53 -10.02 -22.68
N ALA A 324 -1.32 -11.02 -22.27
CA ALA A 324 -0.82 -12.34 -21.90
C ALA A 324 -0.05 -13.01 -23.04
N THR A 325 -0.54 -12.85 -24.29
CA THR A 325 0.13 -13.41 -25.48
C THR A 325 1.43 -12.67 -25.80
N ALA A 326 1.43 -11.33 -25.74
CA ALA A 326 2.62 -10.51 -25.98
C ALA A 326 3.75 -10.81 -24.98
N LEU A 327 3.40 -11.04 -23.72
CA LEU A 327 4.35 -11.38 -22.65
C LEU A 327 4.91 -12.82 -22.81
N ARG A 328 4.08 -13.80 -23.15
CA ARG A 328 4.54 -15.17 -23.42
C ARG A 328 5.52 -15.27 -24.59
N ARG A 329 5.24 -14.59 -25.70
CA ARG A 329 6.13 -14.58 -26.88
C ARG A 329 7.53 -14.03 -26.59
N ALA A 330 7.67 -13.24 -25.54
CA ALA A 330 8.95 -12.70 -25.09
C ALA A 330 9.68 -13.60 -24.08
N GLY A 331 9.28 -14.88 -23.91
CA GLY A 331 9.90 -15.83 -22.99
C GLY A 331 9.57 -15.59 -21.52
N MET A 332 8.48 -14.88 -21.24
CA MET A 332 8.08 -14.45 -19.91
C MET A 332 6.92 -15.30 -19.39
N GLY A 333 6.88 -15.52 -18.06
CA GLY A 333 5.84 -16.32 -17.41
C GLY A 333 4.42 -15.85 -17.76
N ALA A 334 3.48 -16.78 -17.77
CA ALA A 334 2.08 -16.51 -18.13
C ALA A 334 1.44 -15.56 -17.11
N LEU A 335 0.67 -14.57 -17.57
CA LEU A 335 -0.29 -13.86 -16.72
C LEU A 335 -1.34 -14.88 -16.23
N PRO A 336 -1.73 -14.86 -14.94
CA PRO A 336 -2.78 -15.73 -14.44
C PRO A 336 -4.11 -15.41 -15.15
N HIS A 337 -4.83 -16.45 -15.55
CA HIS A 337 -6.19 -16.29 -16.07
C HIS A 337 -7.10 -15.89 -14.92
N GLY A 338 -7.71 -14.71 -14.99
CA GLY A 338 -8.80 -14.35 -14.08
C GLY A 338 -9.94 -15.34 -14.29
N SER A 339 -10.29 -16.10 -13.25
CA SER A 339 -11.56 -16.82 -13.23
C SER A 339 -12.69 -15.78 -13.26
N ARG A 340 -13.67 -15.99 -14.16
CA ARG A 340 -14.89 -15.19 -14.29
C ARG A 340 -15.77 -15.30 -13.05
#